data_a3492fdde014120940db1db4541de50c
#
_entry.id   a3492fdde014120940db1db4541de50c
#
_cell.length_a   1.000
_cell.length_b   1.000
_cell.length_c   1.000
_cell.angle_alpha   90.00
_cell.angle_beta   90.00
_cell.angle_gamma   90.00
#
_symmetry.space_group_name_H-M   'P 1'
#
loop_
_entity.id
_entity.type
_entity.pdbx_description
1 polymer ?
#
loop_
_entity_poly.entity_id
_entity_poly.type
_entity_poly.pdbx_seq_one_letter_code
_entity_poly.pdbx_strand_id
1 'polypeptide(L)'
;MNPYNSLKLLLPALFCFTACKNEEMKLADFTSDGCSLFIDGTFEDPDLWKECCLKHDIAYWQGGTEEEREAADIAFRECVKKKTGNSELAEVMYQAVRQGGEPYYPTWYRWGYGWPIGRGYRALTVAEKDLVKIKLAEYRKSTSINQ
;
A
#
# COMPACT_ATOMS: atom_id res chain seq x y z
N MET A 1 -17.08 35.55 -69.28
CA MET A 1 -15.80 35.68 -68.55
C MET A 1 -16.16 35.73 -67.10
N ASN A 2 -15.93 34.59 -66.36
CA ASN A 2 -16.35 34.44 -65.03
C ASN A 2 -15.12 34.00 -64.20
N PRO A 3 -14.59 34.75 -63.25
CA PRO A 3 -13.52 34.31 -62.39
C PRO A 3 -14.11 33.82 -61.08
N TYR A 4 -14.14 32.49 -60.92
CA TYR A 4 -14.42 31.85 -59.64
C TYR A 4 -13.30 32.14 -58.68
N ASN A 5 -13.60 32.96 -57.67
CA ASN A 5 -12.70 33.25 -56.55
C ASN A 5 -12.78 32.11 -55.55
N SER A 6 -11.81 31.21 -55.57
CA SER A 6 -11.71 30.11 -54.59
C SER A 6 -11.19 30.64 -53.25
N LEU A 7 -12.11 30.91 -52.36
CA LEU A 7 -11.80 31.22 -50.96
C LEU A 7 -11.34 29.95 -50.23
N LYS A 8 -10.05 29.80 -50.06
CA LYS A 8 -9.48 28.72 -49.25
C LYS A 8 -9.72 29.04 -47.77
N LEU A 9 -10.69 28.36 -47.18
CA LEU A 9 -10.92 28.38 -45.72
C LEU A 9 -9.76 27.63 -45.03
N LEU A 10 -8.85 28.36 -44.43
CA LEU A 10 -7.84 27.82 -43.53
C LEU A 10 -8.52 27.56 -42.19
N LEU A 11 -8.84 26.28 -41.92
CA LEU A 11 -9.22 25.85 -40.56
C LEU A 11 -7.97 25.87 -39.66
N PRO A 12 -7.99 26.59 -38.54
CA PRO A 12 -6.90 26.48 -37.57
C PRO A 12 -6.99 25.10 -36.91
N ALA A 13 -5.91 24.31 -37.01
CA ALA A 13 -5.75 23.08 -36.26
C ALA A 13 -5.66 23.42 -34.76
N LEU A 14 -6.74 23.14 -34.04
CA LEU A 14 -6.79 23.27 -32.59
C LEU A 14 -5.90 22.18 -31.97
N PHE A 15 -4.65 22.51 -31.71
CA PHE A 15 -3.77 21.65 -30.93
C PHE A 15 -4.30 21.61 -29.48
N CYS A 16 -5.06 20.56 -29.15
CA CYS A 16 -5.44 20.25 -27.78
C CYS A 16 -4.20 19.78 -27.06
N PHE A 17 -3.48 20.68 -26.39
CA PHE A 17 -2.49 20.31 -25.38
C PHE A 17 -3.25 19.70 -24.20
N THR A 18 -3.39 18.39 -24.20
CA THR A 18 -3.72 17.66 -22.97
C THR A 18 -2.54 17.81 -22.03
N ALA A 19 -2.63 18.77 -21.13
CA ALA A 19 -1.72 18.85 -19.99
C ALA A 19 -1.87 17.55 -19.22
N CYS A 20 -0.87 16.65 -19.30
CA CYS A 20 -0.73 15.56 -18.35
C CYS A 20 -0.63 16.21 -16.97
N LYS A 21 -1.72 16.20 -16.21
CA LYS A 21 -1.66 16.48 -14.78
C LYS A 21 -0.71 15.41 -14.20
N ASN A 22 0.47 15.81 -13.80
CA ASN A 22 1.28 15.01 -12.89
C ASN A 22 0.42 14.86 -11.62
N GLU A 23 -0.27 13.73 -11.48
CA GLU A 23 -0.84 13.36 -10.20
C GLU A 23 0.35 13.19 -9.25
N GLU A 24 0.45 14.13 -8.32
CA GLU A 24 1.43 14.08 -7.24
C GLU A 24 1.27 12.74 -6.53
N MET A 25 2.33 11.93 -6.53
CA MET A 25 2.33 10.63 -5.87
C MET A 25 2.16 10.85 -4.35
N LYS A 26 0.97 10.61 -3.85
CA LYS A 26 0.62 10.82 -2.44
C LYS A 26 0.71 9.50 -1.69
N LEU A 27 1.89 9.17 -1.18
CA LEU A 27 2.05 8.12 -0.19
C LEU A 27 2.01 8.76 1.21
N ALA A 28 1.03 8.36 2.02
CA ALA A 28 0.93 8.79 3.42
C ALA A 28 2.13 8.29 4.24
N ASP A 29 2.45 8.97 5.32
CA ASP A 29 3.47 8.50 6.26
C ASP A 29 3.09 7.13 6.80
N PHE A 30 4.10 6.28 7.00
CA PHE A 30 3.88 4.97 7.60
C PHE A 30 3.55 5.12 9.08
N THR A 31 2.49 4.46 9.49
CA THR A 31 2.12 4.26 10.89
C THR A 31 1.73 2.80 11.09
N SER A 32 2.02 2.26 12.26
CA SER A 32 1.60 0.93 12.67
C SER A 32 1.01 1.03 14.08
N ASP A 33 -0.09 0.35 14.30
CA ASP A 33 -0.75 0.20 15.60
C ASP A 33 -0.53 -1.21 16.20
N GLY A 34 0.43 -1.95 15.64
CA GLY A 34 0.64 -3.36 15.92
C GLY A 34 -0.33 -4.24 15.14
N CYS A 35 -0.91 -5.24 15.76
CA CYS A 35 -1.91 -6.10 15.13
C CYS A 35 -3.29 -5.43 15.16
N SER A 36 -3.68 -4.67 14.13
CA SER A 36 -4.85 -3.77 14.05
C SER A 36 -6.19 -4.32 14.59
N LEU A 37 -6.41 -5.63 14.61
CA LEU A 37 -7.64 -6.27 15.11
C LEU A 37 -7.36 -7.39 16.11
N PHE A 38 -6.11 -7.59 16.49
CA PHE A 38 -5.65 -8.60 17.45
C PHE A 38 -4.77 -7.94 18.49
N ILE A 39 -4.58 -8.63 19.61
CA ILE A 39 -3.53 -8.28 20.57
C ILE A 39 -2.16 -8.65 19.99
N ASP A 40 -1.11 -7.94 20.39
CA ASP A 40 0.26 -8.13 19.87
C ASP A 40 1.00 -9.34 20.49
N GLY A 41 0.42 -9.94 21.52
CA GLY A 41 1.06 -11.03 22.26
C GLY A 41 0.10 -11.75 23.21
N THR A 42 0.67 -12.41 24.22
CA THR A 42 -0.04 -13.08 25.29
C THR A 42 -0.08 -12.22 26.56
N PHE A 43 -0.73 -12.70 27.60
CA PHE A 43 -0.70 -12.03 28.90
C PHE A 43 0.72 -12.05 29.52
N GLU A 44 1.49 -13.11 29.28
CA GLU A 44 2.87 -13.26 29.77
C GLU A 44 3.88 -12.47 28.91
N ASP A 45 3.64 -12.33 27.60
CA ASP A 45 4.47 -11.57 26.67
C ASP A 45 3.57 -10.74 25.74
N PRO A 46 3.24 -9.51 26.13
CA PRO A 46 2.31 -8.65 25.38
C PRO A 46 2.77 -8.27 23.97
N ASP A 47 4.07 -8.40 23.67
CA ASP A 47 4.66 -8.03 22.39
C ASP A 47 5.16 -9.26 21.59
N LEU A 48 4.77 -10.49 21.98
CA LEU A 48 5.33 -11.74 21.46
C LEU A 48 5.39 -11.81 19.92
N TRP A 49 4.37 -11.36 19.23
CA TRP A 49 4.33 -11.34 17.76
C TRP A 49 4.16 -9.95 17.13
N LYS A 50 4.32 -8.89 17.90
CA LYS A 50 4.26 -7.50 17.43
C LYS A 50 5.18 -7.22 16.24
N GLU A 51 6.38 -7.80 16.22
CA GLU A 51 7.30 -7.71 15.09
C GLU A 51 6.70 -8.30 13.80
N CYS A 52 5.92 -9.38 13.92
CA CYS A 52 5.23 -9.98 12.78
C CYS A 52 4.19 -9.03 12.21
N CYS A 53 3.42 -8.37 13.08
CA CYS A 53 2.43 -7.38 12.69
C CYS A 53 3.08 -6.15 12.04
N LEU A 54 4.17 -5.64 12.61
CA LEU A 54 4.89 -4.51 12.02
C LEU A 54 5.38 -4.80 10.59
N LYS A 55 5.94 -5.99 10.36
CA LYS A 55 6.38 -6.40 9.01
C LYS A 55 5.21 -6.51 8.04
N HIS A 56 4.10 -7.04 8.51
CA HIS A 56 2.87 -7.16 7.74
C HIS A 56 2.28 -5.78 7.41
N ASP A 57 2.23 -4.87 8.37
CA ASP A 57 1.77 -3.49 8.18
C ASP A 57 2.61 -2.74 7.15
N ILE A 58 3.93 -2.91 7.17
CA ILE A 58 4.81 -2.31 6.15
C ILE A 58 4.43 -2.80 4.75
N ALA A 59 4.21 -4.10 4.58
CA ALA A 59 3.81 -4.67 3.29
C ALA A 59 2.44 -4.15 2.86
N TYR A 60 1.50 -4.08 3.78
CA TYR A 60 0.15 -3.58 3.52
C TYR A 60 0.13 -2.10 3.22
N TRP A 61 0.89 -1.29 3.94
CA TRP A 61 0.99 0.14 3.69
C TRP A 61 1.54 0.45 2.30
N GLN A 62 2.63 -0.20 1.90
CA GLN A 62 3.23 0.02 0.58
C GLN A 62 2.36 -0.50 -0.56
N GLY A 63 1.53 -1.53 -0.32
CA GLY A 63 0.73 -2.16 -1.36
C GLY A 63 1.58 -2.87 -2.41
N GLY A 64 0.96 -3.20 -3.54
CA GLY A 64 1.60 -3.97 -4.61
C GLY A 64 0.58 -4.80 -5.37
N THR A 65 1.02 -5.91 -5.97
CA THR A 65 0.19 -6.87 -6.67
C THR A 65 -0.59 -7.76 -5.69
N GLU A 66 -1.50 -8.58 -6.20
CA GLU A 66 -2.24 -9.57 -5.41
C GLU A 66 -1.31 -10.66 -4.89
N GLU A 67 -0.36 -11.11 -5.69
CA GLU A 67 0.63 -12.10 -5.33
C GLU A 67 1.57 -11.59 -4.22
N GLU A 68 1.94 -10.29 -4.26
CA GLU A 68 2.73 -9.66 -3.20
C GLU A 68 1.94 -9.60 -1.89
N ARG A 69 0.64 -9.35 -1.94
CA ARG A 69 -0.24 -9.41 -0.76
C ARG A 69 -0.31 -10.83 -0.20
N GLU A 70 -0.56 -11.83 -1.05
CA GLU A 70 -0.61 -13.23 -0.61
C GLU A 70 0.72 -13.66 0.05
N ALA A 71 1.84 -13.28 -0.54
CA ALA A 71 3.17 -13.55 0.03
C ALA A 71 3.36 -12.88 1.40
N ALA A 72 2.88 -11.63 1.58
CA ALA A 72 2.92 -10.94 2.86
C ALA A 72 2.08 -11.63 3.94
N ASP A 73 0.88 -12.09 3.59
CA ASP A 73 -0.03 -12.79 4.50
C ASP A 73 0.52 -14.16 4.91
N ILE A 74 1.12 -14.90 3.96
CA ILE A 74 1.80 -16.16 4.25
C ILE A 74 3.01 -15.94 5.18
N ALA A 75 3.83 -14.91 4.90
CA ALA A 75 4.98 -14.57 5.75
C ALA A 75 4.55 -14.20 7.17
N PHE A 76 3.45 -13.48 7.31
CA PHE A 76 2.84 -13.15 8.60
C PHE A 76 2.42 -14.42 9.36
N ARG A 77 1.68 -15.32 8.74
CA ARG A 77 1.28 -16.60 9.32
C ARG A 77 2.48 -17.39 9.83
N GLU A 78 3.51 -17.57 9.00
CA GLU A 78 4.71 -18.32 9.37
C GLU A 78 5.49 -17.62 10.51
N CYS A 79 5.49 -16.30 10.53
CA CYS A 79 6.09 -15.53 11.62
C CYS A 79 5.37 -15.78 12.95
N VAL A 80 4.05 -15.66 12.99
CA VAL A 80 3.23 -15.93 14.19
C VAL A 80 3.39 -17.36 14.64
N LYS A 81 3.30 -18.33 13.73
CA LYS A 81 3.52 -19.74 14.03
C LYS A 81 4.88 -20.01 14.68
N LYS A 82 5.95 -19.38 14.13
CA LYS A 82 7.31 -19.52 14.69
C LYS A 82 7.43 -18.92 16.09
N LYS A 83 6.79 -17.77 16.34
CA LYS A 83 6.83 -17.07 17.63
C LYS A 83 6.05 -17.82 18.72
N THR A 84 4.90 -18.36 18.37
CA THR A 84 3.94 -18.95 19.33
C THR A 84 4.03 -20.46 19.44
N GLY A 85 4.55 -21.16 18.43
CA GLY A 85 4.41 -22.60 18.27
C GLY A 85 2.97 -23.07 17.99
N ASN A 86 2.02 -22.14 17.83
CA ASN A 86 0.60 -22.43 17.65
C ASN A 86 0.17 -22.22 16.19
N SER A 87 0.00 -23.31 15.47
CA SER A 87 -0.42 -23.27 14.06
C SER A 87 -1.88 -22.85 13.88
N GLU A 88 -2.76 -23.15 14.83
CA GLU A 88 -4.19 -22.83 14.74
C GLU A 88 -4.39 -21.32 14.90
N LEU A 89 -3.72 -20.71 15.90
CA LEU A 89 -3.73 -19.26 16.07
C LEU A 89 -3.21 -18.54 14.81
N ALA A 90 -2.07 -19.00 14.28
CA ALA A 90 -1.47 -18.43 13.08
C ALA A 90 -2.40 -18.52 11.87
N GLU A 91 -3.13 -19.63 11.72
CA GLU A 91 -4.09 -19.81 10.64
C GLU A 91 -5.31 -18.89 10.81
N VAL A 92 -5.85 -18.76 12.02
CA VAL A 92 -6.97 -17.84 12.30
C VAL A 92 -6.58 -16.39 11.97
N MET A 93 -5.39 -15.97 12.38
CA MET A 93 -4.89 -14.63 12.08
C MET A 93 -4.68 -14.44 10.57
N TYR A 94 -4.13 -15.44 9.87
CA TYR A 94 -3.98 -15.41 8.43
C TYR A 94 -5.33 -15.23 7.71
N GLN A 95 -6.34 -16.03 8.07
CA GLN A 95 -7.67 -15.93 7.47
C GLN A 95 -8.30 -14.55 7.71
N ALA A 96 -8.10 -13.98 8.89
CA ALA A 96 -8.61 -12.64 9.21
C ALA A 96 -7.98 -11.55 8.33
N VAL A 97 -6.65 -11.56 8.13
CA VAL A 97 -6.00 -10.57 7.26
C VAL A 97 -6.36 -10.78 5.79
N ARG A 98 -6.54 -12.04 5.36
CA ARG A 98 -7.00 -12.33 4.00
C ARG A 98 -8.38 -11.75 3.73
N GLN A 99 -9.31 -11.89 4.67
CA GLN A 99 -10.68 -11.40 4.52
C GLN A 99 -10.80 -9.89 4.74
N GLY A 100 -10.11 -9.37 5.78
CA GLY A 100 -10.24 -7.96 6.18
C GLY A 100 -9.42 -6.98 5.36
N GLY A 101 -8.33 -7.42 4.76
CA GLY A 101 -7.32 -6.57 4.13
C GLY A 101 -7.51 -6.29 2.65
N GLU A 102 -8.71 -6.50 2.08
CA GLU A 102 -8.98 -6.23 0.67
C GLU A 102 -8.73 -4.75 0.30
N PRO A 103 -8.08 -4.46 -0.86
CA PRO A 103 -7.68 -3.10 -1.23
C PRO A 103 -8.86 -2.15 -1.49
N TYR A 104 -10.05 -2.70 -1.69
CA TYR A 104 -11.26 -1.95 -2.02
C TYR A 104 -12.12 -1.61 -0.80
N TYR A 105 -11.78 -2.15 0.38
CA TYR A 105 -12.48 -1.83 1.62
C TYR A 105 -12.06 -0.45 2.14
N PRO A 106 -12.99 0.33 2.68
CA PRO A 106 -12.69 1.65 3.23
C PRO A 106 -12.09 1.57 4.64
N THR A 107 -11.13 0.65 4.85
CA THR A 107 -10.45 0.43 6.13
C THR A 107 -9.06 1.01 6.11
N TRP A 108 -8.54 1.40 7.28
CA TRP A 108 -7.18 1.93 7.43
C TRP A 108 -6.09 0.85 7.35
N TYR A 109 -6.47 -0.42 7.43
CA TYR A 109 -5.58 -1.59 7.34
C TYR A 109 -5.74 -2.36 6.02
N ARG A 110 -6.38 -1.78 5.00
CA ARG A 110 -6.51 -2.40 3.68
C ARG A 110 -5.17 -2.50 2.95
N TRP A 111 -5.05 -3.42 2.02
CA TRP A 111 -3.90 -3.46 1.13
C TRP A 111 -3.67 -2.13 0.41
N GLY A 112 -2.43 -1.62 0.48
CA GLY A 112 -2.08 -0.32 -0.06
C GLY A 112 -2.66 0.86 0.72
N TYR A 113 -2.86 0.77 2.04
CA TYR A 113 -3.46 1.86 2.83
C TYR A 113 -2.63 3.14 2.86
N GLY A 114 -1.33 3.08 2.53
CA GLY A 114 -0.50 4.28 2.36
C GLY A 114 -0.89 5.11 1.13
N TRP A 115 -1.57 4.53 0.17
CA TRP A 115 -2.01 5.21 -1.05
C TRP A 115 -3.47 5.63 -0.97
N PRO A 116 -3.90 6.60 -1.83
CA PRO A 116 -5.32 6.94 -1.95
C PRO A 116 -6.19 5.70 -2.20
N ILE A 117 -7.42 5.74 -1.68
CA ILE A 117 -8.40 4.67 -1.89
C ILE A 117 -8.67 4.48 -3.39
N GLY A 118 -8.90 3.24 -3.82
CA GLY A 118 -9.14 2.92 -5.22
C GLY A 118 -7.88 2.55 -6.01
N ARG A 119 -6.69 2.57 -5.40
CA ARG A 119 -5.47 2.08 -6.05
C ARG A 119 -5.59 0.61 -6.50
N GLY A 120 -6.21 -0.24 -5.68
CA GLY A 120 -6.34 -1.67 -5.94
C GLY A 120 -5.00 -2.41 -5.93
N TYR A 121 -4.96 -3.55 -6.61
CA TYR A 121 -3.75 -4.33 -6.85
C TYR A 121 -2.96 -3.73 -8.01
N ARG A 122 -1.81 -3.15 -7.73
CA ARG A 122 -0.93 -2.55 -8.73
C ARG A 122 0.53 -2.60 -8.30
N ALA A 123 1.38 -3.18 -9.13
CA ALA A 123 2.83 -3.18 -8.88
C ALA A 123 3.36 -1.75 -8.67
N LEU A 124 4.29 -1.60 -7.75
CA LEU A 124 4.96 -0.32 -7.51
C LEU A 124 5.91 0.01 -8.67
N THR A 125 5.82 1.21 -9.18
CA THR A 125 6.81 1.78 -10.10
C THR A 125 8.15 2.00 -9.39
N VAL A 126 9.22 2.26 -10.14
CA VAL A 126 10.54 2.57 -9.57
C VAL A 126 10.46 3.78 -8.64
N ALA A 127 9.80 4.86 -9.08
CA ALA A 127 9.64 6.08 -8.29
C ALA A 127 8.82 5.85 -7.00
N GLU A 128 7.78 5.03 -7.06
CA GLU A 128 6.99 4.65 -5.88
C GLU A 128 7.80 3.81 -4.89
N LYS A 129 8.62 2.88 -5.38
CA LYS A 129 9.55 2.10 -4.53
C LYS A 129 10.57 3.00 -3.82
N ASP A 130 11.08 4.01 -4.48
CA ASP A 130 12.01 4.96 -3.87
C ASP A 130 11.32 5.84 -2.83
N LEU A 131 10.09 6.28 -3.09
CA LEU A 131 9.29 7.01 -2.10
C LEU A 131 8.99 6.15 -0.86
N VAL A 132 8.65 4.87 -1.04
CA VAL A 132 8.48 3.90 0.05
C VAL A 132 9.73 3.81 0.91
N LYS A 133 10.92 3.68 0.30
CA LYS A 133 12.20 3.62 1.05
C LYS A 133 12.44 4.88 1.87
N ILE A 134 12.20 6.06 1.29
CA ILE A 134 12.36 7.35 1.98
C ILE A 134 11.47 7.41 3.21
N LYS A 135 10.17 7.15 3.05
CA LYS A 135 9.18 7.19 4.13
C LYS A 135 9.48 6.19 5.24
N LEU A 136 9.92 4.97 4.91
CA LEU A 136 10.33 3.99 5.91
C LEU A 136 11.62 4.38 6.63
N ALA A 137 12.54 5.07 5.97
CA ALA A 137 13.75 5.60 6.63
C ALA A 137 13.38 6.72 7.62
N GLU A 138 12.44 7.59 7.27
CA GLU A 138 11.91 8.63 8.16
C GLU A 138 11.23 8.01 9.40
N TYR A 139 10.37 7.03 9.21
CA TYR A 139 9.73 6.30 10.30
C TYR A 139 10.73 5.67 11.27
N ARG A 140 11.73 4.95 10.75
CA ARG A 140 12.77 4.33 11.57
C ARG A 140 13.57 5.34 12.36
N LYS A 141 13.89 6.50 11.76
CA LYS A 141 14.60 7.58 12.44
C LYS A 141 13.78 8.18 13.57
N SER A 142 12.48 8.44 13.35
CA SER A 142 11.61 8.97 14.39
C SER A 142 11.39 7.99 15.55
N THR A 143 11.31 6.69 15.26
CA THR A 143 11.12 5.65 16.29
C THR A 143 12.38 5.43 17.13
N SER A 144 13.58 5.53 16.51
CA SER A 144 14.86 5.40 17.24
C SER A 144 15.20 6.59 18.13
N ILE A 145 14.62 7.76 17.91
CA ILE A 145 14.81 8.94 18.76
C ILE A 145 13.95 8.88 20.02
N ASN A 146 12.87 8.11 19.99
CA ASN A 146 11.89 8.00 21.08
C ASN A 146 12.12 6.79 22.01
N GLN A 147 13.21 6.03 21.81
CA GLN A 147 13.69 4.95 22.69
C GLN A 147 14.91 5.38 23.47
#